data_f52866b67653f1036baf29838975ec29
#
_entry.id   f52866b67653f1036baf29838975ec29
#
_cell.length_a   1.000
_cell.length_b   1.000
_cell.length_c   1.000
_cell.angle_alpha   90.00
_cell.angle_beta   90.00
_cell.angle_gamma   90.00
#
_symmetry.space_group_name_H-M   'P 1'
#
loop_
_entity.id
_entity.type
_entity.pdbx_description
1 polymer ?
#
loop_
_entity_poly.entity_id
_entity_poly.type
_entity_poly.pdbx_seq_one_letter_code
_entity_poly.pdbx_strand_id
1 'polypeptide(L)'
;MLFRSQEQLDKFKKAIRNEIPAPRAEQLIDEICGHEKKYTPLPMPSGFGPVKTLMEPDFRLMSALSGSQQNFAICDPTLPDIPIVYVSQGFLDLTGYRLDQVLGRNCRFLQGPSTDQAAVDVIREGISKGIDTSVCLLNYKADGTPFWNQFFVAALRDAENNVVNYVGVQCEVSKAVVEKHMGEQKAKNE
;
A
#
# COMPACT_ATOMS: atom_id res chain seq x y z
N MET A 1 -9.01 8.37 -7.49
CA MET A 1 -9.26 9.71 -8.09
C MET A 1 -8.23 10.67 -7.53
N LEU A 2 -7.24 11.07 -8.32
CA LEU A 2 -6.14 11.98 -7.90
C LEU A 2 -6.63 13.40 -7.57
N PHE A 3 -7.79 13.78 -8.10
CA PHE A 3 -8.35 15.12 -7.93
C PHE A 3 -9.79 15.07 -7.41
N ARG A 4 -10.08 15.87 -6.37
CA ARG A 4 -11.40 15.89 -5.69
C ARG A 4 -12.47 16.68 -6.44
N SER A 5 -12.07 17.52 -7.41
CA SER A 5 -12.97 18.31 -8.24
C SER A 5 -12.36 18.59 -9.60
N GLN A 6 -13.22 18.88 -10.58
CA GLN A 6 -12.79 19.33 -11.91
C GLN A 6 -11.92 20.60 -11.81
N GLU A 7 -12.22 21.48 -10.86
CA GLU A 7 -11.44 22.70 -10.61
C GLU A 7 -9.99 22.41 -10.18
N GLN A 8 -9.77 21.40 -9.34
CA GLN A 8 -8.43 20.98 -8.93
C GLN A 8 -7.64 20.37 -10.08
N LEU A 9 -8.30 19.54 -10.89
CA LEU A 9 -7.72 18.97 -12.10
C LEU A 9 -7.31 20.07 -13.10
N ASP A 10 -8.17 21.07 -13.30
CA ASP A 10 -7.90 22.18 -14.22
C ASP A 10 -6.77 23.09 -13.72
N LYS A 11 -6.70 23.36 -12.41
CA LYS A 11 -5.56 24.05 -11.78
C LYS A 11 -4.25 23.30 -11.95
N PHE A 12 -4.26 21.99 -11.75
CA PHE A 12 -3.09 21.13 -11.96
C PHE A 12 -2.63 21.14 -13.42
N LYS A 13 -3.53 20.92 -14.38
CA LYS A 13 -3.22 20.98 -15.81
C LYS A 13 -2.64 22.33 -16.21
N LYS A 14 -3.19 23.42 -15.68
CA LYS A 14 -2.70 24.78 -15.93
C LYS A 14 -1.31 25.01 -15.36
N ALA A 15 -1.03 24.52 -14.13
CA ALA A 15 0.30 24.62 -13.53
C ALA A 15 1.35 23.89 -14.37
N ILE A 16 1.08 22.65 -14.77
CA ILE A 16 2.02 21.86 -15.61
C ILE A 16 2.28 22.55 -16.95
N ARG A 17 1.26 23.07 -17.63
CA ARG A 17 1.42 23.79 -18.91
C ARG A 17 2.23 25.08 -18.79
N ASN A 18 2.25 25.72 -17.62
CA ASN A 18 3.01 26.94 -17.38
C ASN A 18 4.49 26.67 -17.08
N GLU A 19 4.83 25.51 -16.51
CA GLU A 19 6.18 25.21 -16.03
C GLU A 19 6.98 24.28 -16.96
N ILE A 20 6.31 23.56 -17.87
CA ILE A 20 6.93 22.54 -18.72
C ILE A 20 6.63 22.82 -20.19
N PRO A 21 7.61 22.63 -21.12
CA PRO A 21 7.39 22.78 -22.57
C PRO A 21 6.22 21.92 -23.07
N ALA A 22 5.38 22.49 -23.94
CA ALA A 22 4.08 21.95 -24.34
C ALA A 22 4.07 20.46 -24.73
N PRO A 23 5.00 19.90 -25.52
CA PRO A 23 4.97 18.48 -25.86
C PRO A 23 5.12 17.56 -24.62
N ARG A 24 5.96 17.96 -23.66
CA ARG A 24 6.19 17.19 -22.45
C ARG A 24 5.06 17.37 -21.42
N ALA A 25 4.48 18.59 -21.37
CA ALA A 25 3.36 18.88 -20.50
C ALA A 25 2.12 18.04 -20.86
N GLU A 26 1.79 17.93 -22.16
CA GLU A 26 0.66 17.14 -22.63
C GLU A 26 0.90 15.64 -22.41
N GLN A 27 2.12 15.14 -22.65
CA GLN A 27 2.48 13.75 -22.35
C GLN A 27 2.31 13.45 -20.86
N LEU A 28 2.77 14.32 -19.97
CA LEU A 28 2.68 14.15 -18.52
C LEU A 28 1.22 14.20 -18.05
N ILE A 29 0.41 15.10 -18.63
CA ILE A 29 -1.03 15.18 -18.36
C ILE A 29 -1.73 13.90 -18.82
N ASP A 30 -1.38 13.36 -20.00
CA ASP A 30 -1.94 12.10 -20.49
C ASP A 30 -1.46 10.89 -19.67
N GLU A 31 -0.20 10.86 -19.21
CA GLU A 31 0.30 9.84 -18.32
C GLU A 31 -0.45 9.85 -16.97
N ILE A 32 -0.68 11.03 -16.38
CA ILE A 32 -1.33 11.19 -15.07
C ILE A 32 -2.86 11.05 -15.18
N CYS A 33 -3.47 11.65 -16.21
CA CYS A 33 -4.93 11.67 -16.38
C CYS A 33 -5.43 10.55 -17.32
N GLY A 34 -4.57 10.02 -18.19
CA GLY A 34 -4.91 8.95 -19.15
C GLY A 34 -5.08 7.59 -18.47
N HIS A 35 -4.44 7.38 -17.32
CA HIS A 35 -4.68 6.18 -16.51
C HIS A 35 -6.10 6.15 -15.93
N GLU A 36 -6.76 7.31 -15.74
CA GLU A 36 -8.17 7.35 -15.35
C GLU A 36 -9.11 6.74 -16.41
N LYS A 37 -8.74 6.78 -17.69
CA LYS A 37 -9.57 6.22 -18.79
C LYS A 37 -9.42 4.71 -18.96
N LYS A 38 -8.35 4.09 -18.46
CA LYS A 38 -8.13 2.64 -18.51
C LYS A 38 -8.58 1.90 -17.25
N TYR A 39 -8.79 2.62 -16.18
CA TYR A 39 -9.32 2.08 -14.94
C TYR A 39 -10.83 2.29 -14.95
N THR A 40 -11.56 1.34 -15.51
CA THR A 40 -12.97 1.18 -15.14
C THR A 40 -12.91 0.62 -13.71
N PRO A 41 -13.28 1.39 -12.68
CA PRO A 41 -13.42 0.80 -11.35
C PRO A 41 -14.38 -0.36 -11.51
N LEU A 42 -13.97 -1.56 -11.09
CA LEU A 42 -14.94 -2.63 -10.89
C LEU A 42 -16.05 -2.04 -10.02
N PRO A 43 -17.34 -2.27 -10.35
CA PRO A 43 -18.43 -1.74 -9.56
C PRO A 43 -18.20 -2.19 -8.12
N MET A 44 -17.90 -1.23 -7.25
CA MET A 44 -17.76 -1.49 -5.82
C MET A 44 -19.07 -2.10 -5.34
N PRO A 45 -19.04 -3.20 -4.61
CA PRO A 45 -20.25 -3.77 -4.05
C PRO A 45 -21.03 -2.67 -3.31
N SER A 46 -22.32 -2.53 -3.58
CA SER A 46 -23.20 -1.59 -2.91
C SER A 46 -23.13 -1.82 -1.40
N GLY A 47 -22.52 -0.90 -0.67
CA GLY A 47 -22.31 -1.01 0.78
C GLY A 47 -21.07 -0.29 1.32
N PHE A 48 -20.20 0.23 0.46
CA PHE A 48 -19.10 1.07 0.92
C PHE A 48 -19.65 2.43 1.37
N GLY A 49 -19.38 2.78 2.61
CA GLY A 49 -19.73 4.06 3.22
C GLY A 49 -19.07 5.26 2.50
N PRO A 50 -19.36 6.50 2.91
CA PRO A 50 -18.83 7.69 2.28
C PRO A 50 -17.30 7.65 2.25
N VAL A 51 -16.71 8.10 1.12
CA VAL A 51 -15.25 8.20 0.94
C VAL A 51 -14.68 9.04 2.10
N LYS A 52 -13.94 8.39 2.98
CA LYS A 52 -13.33 9.04 4.14
C LYS A 52 -12.16 9.91 3.65
N THR A 53 -12.15 11.16 4.11
CA THR A 53 -11.09 12.10 3.76
C THR A 53 -9.90 11.89 4.68
N LEU A 54 -8.74 11.54 4.12
CA LEU A 54 -7.50 11.41 4.88
C LEU A 54 -7.02 12.76 5.41
N MET A 55 -6.36 12.76 6.58
CA MET A 55 -5.61 13.91 7.07
C MET A 55 -4.42 14.20 6.14
N GLU A 56 -3.92 15.44 6.16
CA GLU A 56 -2.90 15.91 5.20
C GLU A 56 -1.62 15.07 5.16
N PRO A 57 -0.99 14.62 6.28
CA PRO A 57 0.19 13.76 6.23
C PRO A 57 -0.08 12.41 5.55
N ASP A 58 -1.22 11.80 5.84
CA ASP A 58 -1.58 10.49 5.29
C ASP A 58 -1.94 10.60 3.81
N PHE A 59 -2.56 11.70 3.40
CA PHE A 59 -2.77 12.00 2.00
C PHE A 59 -1.46 12.14 1.22
N ARG A 60 -0.44 12.81 1.81
CA ARG A 60 0.90 12.92 1.20
C ARG A 60 1.59 11.58 1.09
N LEU A 61 1.50 10.73 2.13
CA LEU A 61 2.02 9.36 2.09
C LEU A 61 1.40 8.57 0.94
N MET A 62 0.08 8.58 0.81
CA MET A 62 -0.63 7.89 -0.25
C MET A 62 -0.29 8.42 -1.64
N SER A 63 -0.13 9.75 -1.77
CA SER A 63 0.28 10.38 -3.03
C SER A 63 1.70 9.96 -3.44
N ALA A 64 2.62 9.89 -2.47
CA ALA A 64 4.00 9.45 -2.72
C ALA A 64 4.05 7.98 -3.13
N LEU A 65 3.30 7.11 -2.46
CA LEU A 65 3.22 5.67 -2.79
C LEU A 65 2.61 5.45 -4.18
N SER A 66 1.55 6.19 -4.52
CA SER A 66 0.87 6.07 -5.82
C SER A 66 1.72 6.58 -6.99
N GLY A 67 2.61 7.56 -6.73
CA GLY A 67 3.56 8.09 -7.72
C GLY A 67 4.84 7.27 -7.87
N SER A 68 5.06 6.26 -7.04
CA SER A 68 6.23 5.40 -7.04
C SER A 68 5.85 3.97 -7.45
N GLN A 69 6.83 3.20 -7.96
CA GLN A 69 6.64 1.77 -8.26
C GLN A 69 6.71 0.91 -6.99
N GLN A 70 6.03 1.33 -5.91
CA GLN A 70 6.06 0.61 -4.64
C GLN A 70 5.03 -0.53 -4.62
N ASN A 71 5.37 -1.59 -3.89
CA ASN A 71 4.51 -2.76 -3.71
C ASN A 71 3.66 -2.53 -2.46
N PHE A 72 2.43 -2.07 -2.61
CA PHE A 72 1.57 -1.80 -1.45
C PHE A 72 0.14 -2.31 -1.62
N ALA A 73 -0.51 -2.52 -0.49
CA ALA A 73 -1.92 -2.85 -0.36
C ALA A 73 -2.59 -1.93 0.64
N ILE A 74 -3.87 -1.61 0.42
CA ILE A 74 -4.71 -0.87 1.36
C ILE A 74 -5.76 -1.82 1.91
N CYS A 75 -5.90 -1.83 3.24
CA CYS A 75 -6.89 -2.63 3.96
C CYS A 75 -7.93 -1.73 4.65
N ASP A 76 -9.16 -2.21 4.76
CA ASP A 76 -10.24 -1.49 5.44
C ASP A 76 -10.54 -2.14 6.81
N PRO A 77 -10.21 -1.47 7.93
CA PRO A 77 -10.48 -1.99 9.28
C PRO A 77 -11.95 -1.94 9.68
N THR A 78 -12.82 -1.28 8.92
CA THR A 78 -14.26 -1.21 9.20
C THR A 78 -14.99 -2.45 8.70
N LEU A 79 -14.36 -3.24 7.84
CA LEU A 79 -14.89 -4.47 7.30
C LEU A 79 -14.39 -5.69 8.11
N PRO A 80 -15.19 -6.77 8.18
CA PRO A 80 -14.79 -8.00 8.85
C PRO A 80 -13.45 -8.53 8.31
N ASP A 81 -12.54 -8.88 9.21
CA ASP A 81 -11.24 -9.46 8.92
C ASP A 81 -10.23 -8.51 8.23
N ILE A 82 -10.50 -7.19 8.22
CA ILE A 82 -9.60 -6.16 7.68
C ILE A 82 -9.12 -6.54 6.27
N PRO A 83 -10.03 -6.67 5.29
CA PRO A 83 -9.68 -7.14 3.96
C PRO A 83 -8.93 -6.08 3.16
N ILE A 84 -8.16 -6.55 2.20
CA ILE A 84 -7.54 -5.73 1.17
C ILE A 84 -8.63 -5.16 0.25
N VAL A 85 -8.66 -3.83 0.11
CA VAL A 85 -9.61 -3.11 -0.76
C VAL A 85 -8.92 -2.49 -1.99
N TYR A 86 -7.59 -2.39 -1.96
CA TYR A 86 -6.79 -1.91 -3.07
C TYR A 86 -5.38 -2.52 -3.03
N VAL A 87 -4.78 -2.75 -4.20
CA VAL A 87 -3.37 -3.11 -4.35
C VAL A 87 -2.74 -2.37 -5.52
N SER A 88 -1.45 -2.06 -5.39
CA SER A 88 -0.65 -1.55 -6.51
C SER A 88 -0.31 -2.67 -7.50
N GLN A 89 0.01 -2.32 -8.75
CA GLN A 89 0.51 -3.29 -9.71
C GLN A 89 1.79 -3.98 -9.21
N GLY A 90 2.70 -3.20 -8.59
CA GLY A 90 3.93 -3.75 -8.00
C GLY A 90 3.67 -4.85 -6.96
N PHE A 91 2.61 -4.72 -6.16
CA PHE A 91 2.21 -5.79 -5.24
C PHE A 91 1.85 -7.09 -5.98
N LEU A 92 1.09 -6.99 -7.07
CA LEU A 92 0.71 -8.15 -7.89
C LEU A 92 1.94 -8.79 -8.56
N ASP A 93 2.83 -7.95 -9.10
CA ASP A 93 4.06 -8.39 -9.77
C ASP A 93 5.02 -9.07 -8.78
N LEU A 94 5.18 -8.51 -7.57
CA LEU A 94 6.01 -9.09 -6.53
C LEU A 94 5.48 -10.45 -6.06
N THR A 95 4.16 -10.51 -5.79
CA THR A 95 3.57 -11.67 -5.12
C THR A 95 3.10 -12.76 -6.08
N GLY A 96 2.94 -12.44 -7.37
CA GLY A 96 2.45 -13.34 -8.41
C GLY A 96 0.96 -13.66 -8.32
N TYR A 97 0.22 -13.04 -7.39
CA TYR A 97 -1.24 -13.20 -7.30
C TYR A 97 -1.96 -12.31 -8.30
N ARG A 98 -3.10 -12.77 -8.81
CA ARG A 98 -4.01 -11.94 -9.61
C ARG A 98 -4.88 -11.08 -8.69
N LEU A 99 -5.37 -9.95 -9.22
CA LEU A 99 -6.22 -9.00 -8.48
C LEU A 99 -7.45 -9.67 -7.84
N ASP A 100 -8.11 -10.55 -8.59
CA ASP A 100 -9.30 -11.30 -8.13
C ASP A 100 -9.00 -12.30 -6.99
N GLN A 101 -7.75 -12.70 -6.83
CA GLN A 101 -7.28 -13.57 -5.76
C GLN A 101 -6.90 -12.82 -4.49
N VAL A 102 -6.77 -11.50 -4.56
CA VAL A 102 -6.26 -10.64 -3.47
C VAL A 102 -7.36 -9.80 -2.84
N LEU A 103 -8.19 -9.16 -3.65
CA LEU A 103 -9.26 -8.29 -3.14
C LEU A 103 -10.24 -9.04 -2.25
N GLY A 104 -10.63 -8.40 -1.17
CA GLY A 104 -11.56 -8.96 -0.18
C GLY A 104 -10.94 -9.95 0.81
N ARG A 105 -9.63 -10.24 0.70
CA ARG A 105 -8.92 -11.13 1.63
C ARG A 105 -8.03 -10.34 2.59
N ASN A 106 -7.83 -10.89 3.77
CA ASN A 106 -6.80 -10.40 4.68
C ASN A 106 -5.40 -10.78 4.17
N CYS A 107 -4.42 -9.87 4.30
CA CYS A 107 -3.05 -10.06 3.80
C CYS A 107 -2.30 -11.27 4.41
N ARG A 108 -2.85 -11.92 5.46
CA ARG A 108 -2.23 -13.13 6.05
C ARG A 108 -2.14 -14.30 5.06
N PHE A 109 -2.78 -14.26 3.89
CA PHE A 109 -2.61 -15.28 2.86
C PHE A 109 -1.18 -15.37 2.31
N LEU A 110 -0.36 -14.33 2.51
CA LEU A 110 1.06 -14.36 2.21
C LEU A 110 1.90 -15.15 3.21
N GLN A 111 1.33 -15.50 4.38
CA GLN A 111 2.01 -16.29 5.40
C GLN A 111 2.02 -17.77 5.03
N GLY A 112 2.99 -18.50 5.55
CA GLY A 112 3.15 -19.92 5.29
C GLY A 112 3.91 -20.65 6.42
N PRO A 113 4.31 -21.91 6.19
CA PRO A 113 4.81 -22.79 7.27
C PRO A 113 6.02 -22.25 8.06
N SER A 114 6.88 -21.47 7.39
CA SER A 114 8.10 -20.93 8.03
C SER A 114 7.98 -19.44 8.37
N THR A 115 6.77 -18.86 8.33
CA THR A 115 6.55 -17.47 8.75
C THR A 115 6.70 -17.37 10.27
N ASP A 116 7.55 -16.46 10.74
CA ASP A 116 7.77 -16.23 12.17
C ASP A 116 6.53 -15.65 12.84
N GLN A 117 5.98 -16.36 13.81
CA GLN A 117 4.77 -15.95 14.55
C GLN A 117 5.05 -14.76 15.47
N ALA A 118 6.27 -14.59 15.99
CA ALA A 118 6.61 -13.42 16.78
C ALA A 118 6.54 -12.14 15.94
N ALA A 119 7.01 -12.17 14.69
CA ALA A 119 6.85 -11.05 13.77
C ALA A 119 5.37 -10.78 13.43
N VAL A 120 4.56 -11.82 13.27
CA VAL A 120 3.10 -11.69 13.05
C VAL A 120 2.42 -11.04 14.25
N ASP A 121 2.81 -11.40 15.47
CA ASP A 121 2.23 -10.83 16.69
C ASP A 121 2.58 -9.34 16.86
N VAL A 122 3.79 -8.91 16.46
CA VAL A 122 4.16 -7.49 16.39
C VAL A 122 3.24 -6.72 15.44
N ILE A 123 2.93 -7.29 14.25
CA ILE A 123 1.97 -6.67 13.30
C ILE A 123 0.58 -6.57 13.93
N ARG A 124 0.08 -7.63 14.57
CA ARG A 124 -1.24 -7.64 15.22
C ARG A 124 -1.34 -6.58 16.30
N GLU A 125 -0.30 -6.47 17.11
CA GLU A 125 -0.23 -5.45 18.16
C GLU A 125 -0.25 -4.05 17.59
N GLY A 126 0.55 -3.78 16.54
CA GLY A 126 0.56 -2.50 15.84
C GLY A 126 -0.80 -2.13 15.29
N ILE A 127 -1.47 -3.05 14.58
CA ILE A 127 -2.82 -2.85 14.05
C ILE A 127 -3.82 -2.60 15.19
N SER A 128 -3.79 -3.37 16.28
CA SER A 128 -4.71 -3.22 17.40
C SER A 128 -4.58 -1.87 18.11
N LYS A 129 -3.38 -1.29 18.12
CA LYS A 129 -3.08 0.01 18.72
C LYS A 129 -3.15 1.17 17.72
N GLY A 130 -3.32 0.89 16.44
CA GLY A 130 -3.30 1.89 15.37
C GLY A 130 -1.95 2.59 15.23
N ILE A 131 -0.84 1.91 15.49
CA ILE A 131 0.53 2.44 15.38
C ILE A 131 1.27 1.82 14.21
N ASP A 132 2.11 2.63 13.59
CA ASP A 132 2.96 2.20 12.47
C ASP A 132 3.94 1.14 12.94
N THR A 133 4.10 0.11 12.13
CA THR A 133 4.88 -1.07 12.52
C THR A 133 5.72 -1.56 11.34
N SER A 134 6.95 -1.95 11.62
CA SER A 134 7.87 -2.51 10.62
C SER A 134 8.43 -3.83 11.13
N VAL A 135 8.35 -4.87 10.29
CA VAL A 135 8.91 -6.19 10.58
C VAL A 135 9.54 -6.80 9.34
N CYS A 136 10.48 -7.72 9.53
CA CYS A 136 10.97 -8.58 8.47
C CYS A 136 10.49 -10.01 8.71
N LEU A 137 9.74 -10.59 7.75
CA LEU A 137 9.18 -11.92 7.89
C LEU A 137 9.22 -12.69 6.56
N LEU A 138 9.19 -14.02 6.65
CA LEU A 138 9.10 -14.87 5.47
C LEU A 138 7.66 -14.94 4.99
N ASN A 139 7.42 -14.55 3.74
CA ASN A 139 6.16 -14.67 3.02
C ASN A 139 6.28 -15.63 1.84
N TYR A 140 5.17 -15.91 1.18
CA TYR A 140 5.08 -16.86 0.07
C TYR A 140 4.33 -16.23 -1.10
N LYS A 141 4.91 -16.36 -2.30
CA LYS A 141 4.29 -15.97 -3.58
C LYS A 141 3.19 -16.96 -3.96
N ALA A 142 2.41 -16.62 -4.98
CA ALA A 142 1.31 -17.47 -5.45
C ALA A 142 1.74 -18.88 -5.90
N ASP A 143 2.96 -19.02 -6.38
CA ASP A 143 3.56 -20.30 -6.78
C ASP A 143 4.19 -21.08 -5.60
N GLY A 144 4.08 -20.55 -4.37
CA GLY A 144 4.68 -21.14 -3.17
C GLY A 144 6.15 -20.75 -2.93
N THR A 145 6.74 -19.93 -3.80
CA THR A 145 8.12 -19.46 -3.62
C THR A 145 8.23 -18.58 -2.37
N PRO A 146 9.10 -18.92 -1.39
CA PRO A 146 9.30 -18.08 -0.22
C PRO A 146 10.14 -16.84 -0.59
N PHE A 147 9.80 -15.70 0.03
CA PHE A 147 10.60 -14.48 -0.06
C PHE A 147 10.64 -13.75 1.27
N TRP A 148 11.77 -13.12 1.58
CA TRP A 148 11.88 -12.26 2.75
C TRP A 148 11.25 -10.91 2.45
N ASN A 149 10.24 -10.57 3.24
CA ASN A 149 9.48 -9.34 3.11
C ASN A 149 9.82 -8.40 4.26
N GLN A 150 10.50 -7.28 3.96
CA GLN A 150 10.52 -6.14 4.86
C GLN A 150 9.15 -5.46 4.74
N PHE A 151 8.29 -5.72 5.69
CA PHE A 151 6.92 -5.25 5.71
C PHE A 151 6.78 -4.04 6.63
N PHE A 152 6.21 -2.97 6.09
CA PHE A 152 5.83 -1.79 6.85
C PHE A 152 4.32 -1.61 6.75
N VAL A 153 3.65 -1.39 7.87
CA VAL A 153 2.22 -1.05 7.93
C VAL A 153 2.03 0.28 8.65
N ALA A 154 1.26 1.18 8.04
CA ALA A 154 0.88 2.46 8.62
C ALA A 154 -0.63 2.59 8.71
N ALA A 155 -1.09 3.23 9.79
CA ALA A 155 -2.48 3.60 9.99
C ALA A 155 -2.78 4.90 9.25
N LEU A 156 -3.73 4.89 8.31
CA LEU A 156 -4.22 6.10 7.64
C LEU A 156 -5.41 6.66 8.40
N ARG A 157 -5.39 7.97 8.67
CA ARG A 157 -6.34 8.63 9.57
C ARG A 157 -7.13 9.73 8.87
N ASP A 158 -8.34 9.97 9.37
CA ASP A 158 -9.15 11.13 9.00
C ASP A 158 -8.77 12.39 9.81
N ALA A 159 -9.45 13.50 9.55
CA ALA A 159 -9.20 14.77 10.23
C ALA A 159 -9.50 14.72 11.75
N GLU A 160 -10.34 13.79 12.18
CA GLU A 160 -10.70 13.53 13.56
C GLU A 160 -9.76 12.53 14.26
N ASN A 161 -8.66 12.13 13.57
CA ASN A 161 -7.64 11.19 14.03
C ASN A 161 -8.14 9.73 14.19
N ASN A 162 -9.28 9.36 13.57
CA ASN A 162 -9.72 7.98 13.54
C ASN A 162 -8.98 7.19 12.45
N VAL A 163 -8.61 5.96 12.73
CA VAL A 163 -8.02 5.07 11.71
C VAL A 163 -9.12 4.69 10.71
N VAL A 164 -8.90 5.04 9.45
CA VAL A 164 -9.85 4.79 8.36
C VAL A 164 -9.38 3.68 7.41
N ASN A 165 -8.08 3.51 7.25
CA ASN A 165 -7.47 2.43 6.50
C ASN A 165 -6.10 2.07 7.10
N TYR A 166 -5.56 0.93 6.67
CA TYR A 166 -4.15 0.60 6.82
C TYR A 166 -3.50 0.49 5.44
N VAL A 167 -2.30 1.05 5.29
CA VAL A 167 -1.47 0.80 4.12
C VAL A 167 -0.32 -0.11 4.52
N GLY A 168 -0.16 -1.23 3.80
CA GLY A 168 0.94 -2.15 3.97
C GLY A 168 1.88 -2.08 2.77
N VAL A 169 3.15 -1.74 2.98
CA VAL A 169 4.19 -1.69 1.95
C VAL A 169 5.08 -2.91 2.07
N GLN A 170 5.33 -3.60 0.96
CA GLN A 170 6.16 -4.79 0.86
C GLN A 170 7.46 -4.46 0.13
N CYS A 171 8.57 -4.96 0.67
CA CYS A 171 9.87 -4.86 0.03
C CYS A 171 10.58 -6.21 0.12
N GLU A 172 10.79 -6.86 -1.03
CA GLU A 172 11.60 -8.09 -1.07
C GLU A 172 13.05 -7.75 -0.75
N VAL A 173 13.61 -8.42 0.25
CA VAL A 173 15.00 -8.25 0.69
C VAL A 173 15.77 -9.56 0.55
N SER A 174 17.07 -9.47 0.28
CA SER A 174 17.90 -10.67 0.18
C SER A 174 18.11 -11.32 1.55
N LYS A 175 18.25 -12.65 1.57
CA LYS A 175 18.56 -13.42 2.77
C LYS A 175 19.80 -12.90 3.49
N ALA A 176 20.83 -12.48 2.76
CA ALA A 176 22.06 -11.93 3.33
C ALA A 176 21.81 -10.64 4.15
N VAL A 177 20.90 -9.78 3.70
CA VAL A 177 20.49 -8.57 4.44
C VAL A 177 19.80 -8.96 5.75
N VAL A 178 18.92 -9.94 5.72
CA VAL A 178 18.19 -10.42 6.90
C VAL A 178 19.17 -11.02 7.93
N GLU A 179 20.07 -11.90 7.51
CA GLU A 179 21.05 -12.53 8.37
C GLU A 179 21.98 -11.51 9.04
N LYS A 180 22.41 -10.48 8.30
CA LYS A 180 23.20 -9.38 8.86
C LYS A 180 22.44 -8.63 9.96
N HIS A 181 21.19 -8.25 9.73
CA HIS A 181 20.39 -7.52 10.74
C HIS A 181 20.10 -8.37 11.98
N MET A 182 19.82 -9.67 11.81
CA MET A 182 19.62 -10.59 12.94
C MET A 182 20.89 -10.80 13.75
N GLY A 183 22.06 -10.82 13.11
CA GLY A 183 23.37 -10.88 13.78
C GLY A 183 23.66 -9.61 14.60
N GLU A 184 23.37 -8.43 14.06
CA GLU A 184 23.57 -7.15 14.74
C GLU A 184 22.62 -6.96 15.94
N GLN A 185 21.41 -7.51 15.90
CA GLN A 185 20.47 -7.47 17.04
C GLN A 185 20.88 -8.41 18.17
N LYS A 186 21.41 -9.60 17.85
CA LYS A 186 21.96 -10.51 18.88
C LYS A 186 23.17 -9.89 19.60
N ALA A 187 24.08 -9.27 18.86
CA ALA A 187 25.27 -8.63 19.41
C ALA A 187 24.98 -7.38 20.27
N LYS A 188 23.78 -6.81 20.20
CA LYS A 188 23.34 -5.66 21.05
C LYS A 188 22.61 -6.09 22.31
N ASN A 189 22.21 -7.35 22.40
CA ASN A 189 21.46 -7.90 23.53
C ASN A 189 22.33 -8.78 24.42
N GLU A 190 23.61 -8.98 24.06
CA GLU A 190 24.68 -9.57 24.88
C GLU A 190 25.57 -8.47 25.47
#